data_eb53bef85039b443b85024fb6bae5882
#
_entry.id   eb53bef85039b443b85024fb6bae5882
#
_cell.length_a   1.000
_cell.length_b   1.000
_cell.length_c   1.000
_cell.angle_alpha   90.00
_cell.angle_beta   90.00
_cell.angle_gamma   90.00
#
_symmetry.space_group_name_H-M   'P 1'
#
loop_
_entity.id
_entity.type
_entity.pdbx_description
1 polymer ?
#
loop_
_entity_poly.entity_id
_entity_poly.type
_entity_poly.pdbx_seq_one_letter_code
_entity_poly.pdbx_strand_id
1 'polypeptide(L)'
;VLDADFTPSLAGPAILEKSTDPHLTSEIARYNLEINLDPFVIQGKALSETHRHLDDQWQKVEELAARQHKKLLLCGILPTINHQHLTVDYMSPQELYKILNDIMRMTRGKAFDIQIQGVNELIASLDSVLYEACNTSFQMHLQVAPDDFVRTYNWSQQIAAPVLAAAVNSPFLFGRELWMETRIALFRQSLDMRTSLNHLREKQARVFFGDHWLENSVSDLFKEHIARFPLLVTRPVEEDSLLAIANGDVPALRALRVHNGTVYTWNRPCYGRGGGRPHLRIENRYVGSGPTRVDEIANFAFWLGLMLGQP
;
A
#
# COMPACT_ATOMS: atom_id res chain seq x y z
N VAL A 1 0.20 16.16 1.94
CA VAL A 1 0.00 17.51 2.51
C VAL A 1 1.29 18.29 2.39
N LEU A 2 1.22 19.51 1.88
CA LEU A 2 2.37 20.33 1.51
C LEU A 2 2.26 21.75 2.10
N ASP A 3 3.41 22.34 2.36
CA ASP A 3 3.54 23.77 2.63
C ASP A 3 3.47 24.61 1.33
N ALA A 4 3.47 25.93 1.45
CA ALA A 4 3.30 26.84 0.31
C ALA A 4 4.38 26.69 -0.76
N ASP A 5 5.59 26.29 -0.37
CA ASP A 5 6.76 26.03 -1.20
C ASP A 5 6.82 24.60 -1.77
N PHE A 6 5.75 23.81 -1.61
CA PHE A 6 5.63 22.42 -2.02
C PHE A 6 6.55 21.43 -1.27
N THR A 7 7.07 21.81 -0.10
CA THR A 7 7.74 20.85 0.79
C THR A 7 6.75 20.05 1.64
N PRO A 8 7.12 18.85 2.14
CA PRO A 8 6.28 18.05 3.03
C PRO A 8 5.87 18.80 4.30
N SER A 9 4.58 18.83 4.60
CA SER A 9 4.02 19.53 5.77
C SER A 9 3.71 18.57 6.92
N LEU A 10 3.94 19.00 8.15
CA LEU A 10 3.58 18.25 9.36
C LEU A 10 2.09 18.34 9.74
N ALA A 11 1.25 18.97 8.91
CA ALA A 11 -0.13 19.30 9.25
C ALA A 11 -1.15 18.15 9.11
N GLY A 12 -0.78 17.00 8.57
CA GLY A 12 -1.70 15.86 8.36
C GLY A 12 -2.50 15.48 9.63
N PRO A 13 -1.88 15.27 10.79
CA PRO A 13 -2.62 14.97 12.02
C PRO A 13 -3.64 16.06 12.40
N ALA A 14 -3.28 17.33 12.25
CA ALA A 14 -4.17 18.44 12.57
C ALA A 14 -5.35 18.58 11.57
N ILE A 15 -5.16 18.12 10.33
CA ILE A 15 -6.25 17.99 9.33
C ILE A 15 -7.19 16.85 9.74
N LEU A 16 -6.63 15.71 10.14
CA LEU A 16 -7.40 14.54 10.60
C LEU A 16 -8.25 14.86 11.83
N GLU A 17 -7.70 15.54 12.84
CA GLU A 17 -8.43 15.94 14.04
C GLU A 17 -9.66 16.80 13.75
N LYS A 18 -9.65 17.55 12.64
CA LYS A 18 -10.77 18.39 12.21
C LYS A 18 -11.75 17.65 11.28
N SER A 19 -11.41 16.45 10.85
CA SER A 19 -12.29 15.61 10.04
C SER A 19 -13.08 14.67 10.93
N THR A 20 -14.38 14.56 10.66
CA THR A 20 -15.25 13.52 11.21
C THR A 20 -15.54 12.43 10.17
N ASP A 21 -14.94 12.54 9.00
CA ASP A 21 -15.19 11.62 7.87
C ASP A 21 -14.38 10.34 8.08
N PRO A 22 -15.02 9.16 8.22
CA PRO A 22 -14.33 7.89 8.42
C PRO A 22 -13.52 7.43 7.21
N HIS A 23 -13.71 8.06 6.03
CA HIS A 23 -12.96 7.76 4.81
C HIS A 23 -11.54 8.34 4.83
N LEU A 24 -11.24 9.29 5.74
CA LEU A 24 -9.93 9.88 5.85
C LEU A 24 -9.14 9.25 6.99
N THR A 25 -7.98 8.71 6.68
CA THR A 25 -7.10 8.04 7.64
C THR A 25 -5.66 8.57 7.59
N SER A 26 -4.89 8.28 8.66
CA SER A 26 -3.47 8.64 8.73
C SER A 26 -2.61 7.60 8.05
N GLU A 27 -1.44 8.05 7.61
CA GLU A 27 -0.34 7.24 7.11
C GLU A 27 0.91 7.35 7.98
N ILE A 28 1.97 6.58 7.67
CA ILE A 28 3.23 6.55 8.43
C ILE A 28 3.83 7.95 8.59
N ALA A 29 3.81 8.76 7.54
CA ALA A 29 4.30 10.12 7.64
C ALA A 29 3.17 11.13 7.85
N ARG A 30 3.47 12.18 8.61
CA ARG A 30 2.54 13.28 8.89
C ARG A 30 2.11 14.06 7.66
N TYR A 31 2.89 14.01 6.59
CA TYR A 31 2.56 14.64 5.31
C TYR A 31 1.70 13.77 4.40
N ASN A 32 1.43 12.52 4.76
CA ASN A 32 0.57 11.61 4.00
C ASN A 32 -0.79 11.47 4.69
N LEU A 33 -1.83 11.45 3.86
CA LEU A 33 -3.20 11.13 4.23
C LEU A 33 -3.74 10.10 3.24
N GLU A 34 -4.60 9.22 3.71
CA GLU A 34 -5.26 8.23 2.87
C GLU A 34 -6.75 8.51 2.80
N ILE A 35 -7.31 8.52 1.60
CA ILE A 35 -8.75 8.60 1.34
C ILE A 35 -9.23 7.20 0.94
N ASN A 36 -10.11 6.62 1.73
CA ASN A 36 -10.74 5.32 1.46
C ASN A 36 -12.12 5.53 0.84
N LEU A 37 -12.42 4.86 -0.26
CA LEU A 37 -13.74 4.92 -0.89
C LEU A 37 -14.57 3.70 -0.51
N ASP A 38 -15.89 3.86 -0.51
CA ASP A 38 -16.81 2.75 -0.30
C ASP A 38 -16.77 1.75 -1.46
N PRO A 39 -16.96 0.46 -1.19
CA PRO A 39 -17.04 -0.55 -2.24
C PRO A 39 -18.33 -0.34 -3.07
N PHE A 40 -18.24 -0.65 -4.35
CA PHE A 40 -19.37 -0.54 -5.28
C PHE A 40 -19.51 -1.79 -6.14
N VAL A 41 -20.69 -1.97 -6.69
CA VAL A 41 -20.97 -3.04 -7.67
C VAL A 41 -20.59 -2.55 -9.06
N ILE A 42 -19.80 -3.37 -9.78
CA ILE A 42 -19.31 -3.04 -11.12
C ILE A 42 -20.45 -3.18 -12.13
N GLN A 43 -21.23 -2.13 -12.33
CA GLN A 43 -22.31 -2.08 -13.30
C GLN A 43 -22.64 -0.64 -13.72
N GLY A 44 -23.18 -0.49 -14.93
CA GLY A 44 -23.72 0.79 -15.40
C GLY A 44 -22.71 1.94 -15.34
N LYS A 45 -22.96 2.93 -14.48
CA LYS A 45 -22.16 4.15 -14.31
C LYS A 45 -21.18 4.07 -13.14
N ALA A 46 -20.86 2.90 -12.64
CA ALA A 46 -20.06 2.70 -11.43
C ALA A 46 -18.73 3.49 -11.43
N LEU A 47 -17.95 3.50 -12.53
CA LEU A 47 -16.71 4.27 -12.61
C LEU A 47 -16.95 5.79 -12.50
N SER A 48 -17.99 6.31 -13.14
CA SER A 48 -18.34 7.75 -13.06
C SER A 48 -18.82 8.14 -11.66
N GLU A 49 -19.48 7.23 -10.96
CA GLU A 49 -19.93 7.42 -9.59
C GLU A 49 -18.77 7.36 -8.61
N THR A 50 -17.83 6.44 -8.83
CA THR A 50 -16.57 6.37 -8.06
C THR A 50 -15.73 7.64 -8.26
N HIS A 51 -15.64 8.15 -9.49
CA HIS A 51 -14.94 9.41 -9.76
C HIS A 51 -15.57 10.57 -8.97
N ARG A 52 -16.89 10.68 -9.01
CA ARG A 52 -17.60 11.72 -8.25
C ARG A 52 -17.37 11.58 -6.74
N HIS A 53 -17.44 10.35 -6.22
CA HIS A 53 -17.15 10.09 -4.80
C HIS A 53 -15.71 10.49 -4.44
N LEU A 54 -14.72 10.16 -5.28
CA LEU A 54 -13.34 10.59 -5.09
C LEU A 54 -13.21 12.12 -5.10
N ASP A 55 -13.87 12.80 -6.04
CA ASP A 55 -13.89 14.26 -6.10
C ASP A 55 -14.50 14.89 -4.84
N ASP A 56 -15.64 14.36 -4.38
CA ASP A 56 -16.31 14.84 -3.17
C ASP A 56 -15.42 14.67 -1.93
N GLN A 57 -14.76 13.54 -1.78
CA GLN A 57 -13.83 13.29 -0.67
C GLN A 57 -12.59 14.19 -0.77
N TRP A 58 -12.02 14.32 -1.96
CA TRP A 58 -10.88 15.21 -2.19
C TRP A 58 -11.20 16.66 -1.81
N GLN A 59 -12.33 17.19 -2.26
CA GLN A 59 -12.73 18.57 -1.95
C GLN A 59 -12.84 18.83 -0.45
N LYS A 60 -13.43 17.90 0.30
CA LYS A 60 -13.51 18.00 1.77
C LYS A 60 -12.13 18.12 2.42
N VAL A 61 -11.18 17.26 2.01
CA VAL A 61 -9.82 17.27 2.56
C VAL A 61 -9.07 18.54 2.12
N GLU A 62 -9.26 18.97 0.87
CA GLU A 62 -8.65 20.19 0.33
C GLU A 62 -9.12 21.45 1.07
N GLU A 63 -10.42 21.54 1.42
CA GLU A 63 -10.94 22.62 2.25
C GLU A 63 -10.33 22.63 3.67
N LEU A 64 -10.17 21.45 4.28
CA LEU A 64 -9.54 21.33 5.59
C LEU A 64 -8.06 21.74 5.55
N ALA A 65 -7.34 21.37 4.48
CA ALA A 65 -5.97 21.75 4.25
C ALA A 65 -5.84 23.27 3.99
N ALA A 66 -6.70 23.84 3.14
CA ALA A 66 -6.70 25.26 2.82
C ALA A 66 -6.93 26.17 4.05
N ARG A 67 -7.79 25.75 4.99
CA ARG A 67 -7.99 26.44 6.28
C ARG A 67 -6.73 26.51 7.15
N GLN A 68 -5.75 25.65 6.85
CA GLN A 68 -4.44 25.64 7.51
C GLN A 68 -3.32 26.17 6.59
N HIS A 69 -3.67 26.82 5.47
CA HIS A 69 -2.74 27.31 4.46
C HIS A 69 -1.84 26.21 3.88
N LYS A 70 -2.38 24.98 3.74
CA LYS A 70 -1.71 23.81 3.18
C LYS A 70 -2.30 23.46 1.82
N LYS A 71 -1.51 22.72 1.03
CA LYS A 71 -1.88 22.20 -0.28
C LYS A 71 -1.94 20.68 -0.24
N LEU A 72 -2.70 20.10 -1.17
CA LEU A 72 -2.69 18.67 -1.44
C LEU A 72 -2.09 18.41 -2.81
N LEU A 73 -1.43 17.28 -2.95
CA LEU A 73 -0.87 16.82 -4.23
C LEU A 73 -1.00 15.30 -4.32
N LEU A 74 -1.34 14.81 -5.49
CA LEU A 74 -1.27 13.40 -5.89
C LEU A 74 0.05 13.18 -6.64
N CYS A 75 0.86 12.23 -6.20
CA CYS A 75 2.12 11.84 -6.85
C CYS A 75 2.57 10.48 -6.31
N GLY A 76 3.32 9.73 -7.07
CA GLY A 76 3.88 8.45 -6.60
C GLY A 76 5.02 8.64 -5.60
N ILE A 77 5.93 9.59 -5.87
CA ILE A 77 6.94 10.11 -4.94
C ILE A 77 6.97 11.61 -5.10
N LEU A 78 6.94 12.34 -4.00
CA LEU A 78 7.00 13.80 -4.02
C LEU A 78 8.39 14.28 -4.48
N PRO A 79 8.52 15.01 -5.61
CA PRO A 79 9.82 15.42 -6.13
C PRO A 79 10.64 16.32 -5.21
N THR A 80 9.98 17.08 -4.34
CA THR A 80 10.62 18.01 -3.39
C THR A 80 11.03 17.36 -2.07
N ILE A 81 10.74 16.06 -1.89
CA ILE A 81 11.16 15.34 -0.68
C ILE A 81 12.69 15.20 -0.63
N ASN A 82 13.26 15.31 0.57
CA ASN A 82 14.67 15.11 0.79
C ASN A 82 14.92 14.45 2.17
N HIS A 83 16.16 14.14 2.51
CA HIS A 83 16.54 13.42 3.72
C HIS A 83 16.08 14.10 5.02
N GLN A 84 15.99 15.43 5.07
CA GLN A 84 15.53 16.14 6.28
C GLN A 84 14.06 15.86 6.62
N HIS A 85 13.25 15.42 5.66
CA HIS A 85 11.85 15.06 5.86
C HIS A 85 11.64 13.61 6.30
N LEU A 86 12.73 12.86 6.52
CA LEU A 86 12.69 11.45 6.94
C LEU A 86 13.14 11.26 8.39
N THR A 87 13.05 12.29 9.21
CA THR A 87 13.32 12.21 10.64
C THR A 87 12.07 11.76 11.41
N VAL A 88 12.25 11.28 12.64
CA VAL A 88 11.16 10.84 13.51
C VAL A 88 10.09 11.92 13.72
N ASP A 89 10.44 13.21 13.62
CA ASP A 89 9.50 14.33 13.73
C ASP A 89 8.44 14.32 12.62
N TYR A 90 8.78 13.72 11.47
CA TYR A 90 7.84 13.55 10.34
C TYR A 90 7.01 12.27 10.45
N MET A 91 7.28 11.39 11.42
CA MET A 91 6.46 10.21 11.65
C MET A 91 5.13 10.58 12.31
N SER A 92 4.06 9.97 11.85
CA SER A 92 2.72 10.12 12.47
C SER A 92 2.77 9.71 13.95
N PRO A 93 2.03 10.40 14.83
CA PRO A 93 2.14 10.24 16.29
C PRO A 93 1.57 8.91 16.79
N GLN A 94 1.02 8.08 15.94
CA GLN A 94 0.43 6.79 16.31
C GLN A 94 1.49 5.82 16.82
N GLU A 95 1.19 5.18 17.94
CA GLU A 95 2.08 4.22 18.60
C GLU A 95 2.45 3.04 17.68
N LEU A 96 1.50 2.57 16.86
CA LEU A 96 1.74 1.48 15.93
C LEU A 96 2.91 1.73 14.98
N TYR A 97 3.05 2.94 14.45
CA TYR A 97 4.14 3.27 13.52
C TYR A 97 5.50 3.32 14.22
N LYS A 98 5.53 3.80 15.45
CA LYS A 98 6.75 3.78 16.29
C LYS A 98 7.18 2.35 16.60
N ILE A 99 6.25 1.50 17.03
CA ILE A 99 6.50 0.08 17.31
C ILE A 99 7.00 -0.62 16.03
N LEU A 100 6.37 -0.40 14.88
CA LEU A 100 6.79 -0.99 13.62
C LEU A 100 8.21 -0.56 13.23
N ASN A 101 8.51 0.73 13.34
CA ASN A 101 9.85 1.26 13.10
C ASN A 101 10.90 0.59 13.98
N ASP A 102 10.63 0.48 15.28
CA ASP A 102 11.57 -0.11 16.24
C ASP A 102 11.78 -1.60 15.99
N ILE A 103 10.70 -2.35 15.72
CA ILE A 103 10.79 -3.78 15.39
C ILE A 103 11.63 -3.99 14.13
N MET A 104 11.38 -3.19 13.08
CA MET A 104 12.11 -3.33 11.82
C MET A 104 13.59 -2.98 11.97
N ARG A 105 13.92 -1.92 12.69
CA ARG A 105 15.30 -1.56 13.02
C ARG A 105 16.01 -2.65 13.81
N MET A 106 15.37 -3.14 14.87
CA MET A 106 15.92 -4.23 15.69
C MET A 106 16.12 -5.53 14.89
N THR A 107 15.16 -5.89 14.04
CA THR A 107 15.23 -7.11 13.23
C THR A 107 16.33 -7.03 12.17
N ARG A 108 16.53 -5.86 11.55
CA ARG A 108 17.58 -5.65 10.57
C ARG A 108 18.97 -5.55 11.22
N GLY A 109 19.05 -4.90 12.36
CA GLY A 109 20.29 -4.69 13.13
C GLY A 109 21.29 -3.73 12.49
N LYS A 110 20.93 -3.05 11.40
CA LYS A 110 21.70 -2.02 10.69
C LYS A 110 20.77 -1.07 9.93
N ALA A 111 21.31 0.04 9.46
CA ALA A 111 20.58 0.99 8.62
C ALA A 111 20.03 0.34 7.34
N PHE A 112 18.97 0.94 6.78
CA PHE A 112 18.40 0.57 5.49
C PHE A 112 19.19 1.25 4.39
N ASP A 113 19.93 0.45 3.61
CA ASP A 113 20.71 0.92 2.49
C ASP A 113 19.85 0.85 1.22
N ILE A 114 19.73 1.98 0.55
CA ILE A 114 19.03 2.12 -0.73
C ILE A 114 20.08 2.36 -1.79
N GLN A 115 20.07 1.52 -2.82
CA GLN A 115 20.86 1.71 -4.03
C GLN A 115 19.98 1.51 -5.25
N ILE A 116 19.78 2.58 -6.00
CA ILE A 116 18.96 2.58 -7.23
C ILE A 116 19.79 3.20 -8.34
N GLN A 117 20.02 2.41 -9.38
CA GLN A 117 20.65 2.86 -10.61
C GLN A 117 19.56 3.10 -11.66
N GLY A 118 19.37 4.34 -12.05
CA GLY A 118 18.46 4.79 -13.10
C GLY A 118 19.19 5.69 -14.08
N VAL A 119 18.57 6.80 -14.49
CA VAL A 119 19.26 7.88 -15.24
C VAL A 119 20.39 8.42 -14.39
N ASN A 120 20.12 8.71 -13.12
CA ASN A 120 21.15 8.98 -12.11
C ASN A 120 21.33 7.75 -11.20
N GLU A 121 22.34 7.79 -10.35
CA GLU A 121 22.52 6.85 -9.26
C GLU A 121 22.13 7.50 -7.93
N LEU A 122 21.38 6.75 -7.12
CA LEU A 122 21.08 7.10 -5.74
C LEU A 122 21.68 6.03 -4.82
N ILE A 123 22.57 6.45 -3.92
CA ILE A 123 23.04 5.66 -2.78
C ILE A 123 22.67 6.45 -1.53
N ALA A 124 21.88 5.85 -0.65
CA ALA A 124 21.44 6.47 0.58
C ALA A 124 21.31 5.43 1.70
N SER A 125 21.44 5.88 2.95
CA SER A 125 21.30 5.04 4.13
C SER A 125 20.47 5.79 5.19
N LEU A 126 19.48 5.12 5.76
CA LEU A 126 18.61 5.69 6.78
C LEU A 126 18.28 4.64 7.84
N ASP A 127 18.36 5.05 9.10
CA ASP A 127 17.97 4.19 10.23
C ASP A 127 16.50 4.40 10.62
N SER A 128 15.62 4.29 9.63
CA SER A 128 14.17 4.48 9.81
C SER A 128 13.38 3.85 8.66
N VAL A 129 12.14 3.43 8.93
CA VAL A 129 11.17 2.98 7.92
C VAL A 129 10.60 4.13 7.07
N LEU A 130 10.96 5.38 7.35
CA LEU A 130 10.40 6.54 6.64
C LEU A 130 10.76 6.61 5.14
N TYR A 131 11.69 5.81 4.64
CA TYR A 131 11.82 5.59 3.21
C TYR A 131 10.53 5.04 2.58
N GLU A 132 9.82 4.17 3.30
CA GLU A 132 8.53 3.63 2.87
C GLU A 132 7.50 4.75 2.69
N ALA A 133 7.45 5.70 3.61
CA ALA A 133 6.52 6.82 3.58
C ALA A 133 6.73 7.80 2.41
N CYS A 134 7.85 7.72 1.68
CA CYS A 134 8.02 8.46 0.42
C CYS A 134 7.10 7.92 -0.69
N ASN A 135 6.65 6.66 -0.58
CA ASN A 135 5.83 6.00 -1.59
C ASN A 135 4.36 6.26 -1.32
N THR A 136 3.67 6.84 -2.28
CA THR A 136 2.22 6.95 -2.27
C THR A 136 1.62 6.15 -3.42
N SER A 137 0.48 5.54 -3.19
CA SER A 137 -0.14 4.61 -4.13
C SER A 137 -1.63 4.87 -4.28
N PHE A 138 -2.16 4.42 -5.39
CA PHE A 138 -3.58 4.28 -5.61
C PHE A 138 -3.92 2.79 -5.56
N GLN A 139 -4.46 2.34 -4.42
CA GLN A 139 -4.74 0.93 -4.19
C GLN A 139 -6.14 0.58 -4.71
N MET A 140 -6.24 -0.52 -5.44
CA MET A 140 -7.48 -0.98 -6.07
C MET A 140 -7.81 -2.39 -5.60
N HIS A 141 -9.06 -2.63 -5.19
CA HIS A 141 -9.50 -3.93 -4.72
C HIS A 141 -10.57 -4.52 -5.63
N LEU A 142 -10.39 -5.75 -6.06
CA LEU A 142 -11.42 -6.52 -6.78
C LEU A 142 -11.84 -7.71 -5.93
N GLN A 143 -13.14 -7.80 -5.61
CA GLN A 143 -13.71 -8.99 -4.99
C GLN A 143 -13.81 -10.10 -6.01
N VAL A 144 -13.37 -11.30 -5.62
CA VAL A 144 -13.28 -12.47 -6.49
C VAL A 144 -13.96 -13.65 -5.80
N ALA A 145 -14.73 -14.43 -6.57
CA ALA A 145 -15.30 -15.67 -6.06
C ALA A 145 -14.18 -16.68 -5.70
N PRO A 146 -14.33 -17.50 -4.65
CA PRO A 146 -13.30 -18.44 -4.24
C PRO A 146 -12.86 -19.39 -5.37
N ASP A 147 -13.80 -19.88 -6.18
CA ASP A 147 -13.54 -20.82 -7.28
C ASP A 147 -12.78 -20.17 -8.45
N ASP A 148 -12.91 -18.87 -8.63
CA ASP A 148 -12.22 -18.10 -9.68
C ASP A 148 -10.87 -17.54 -9.19
N PHE A 149 -10.56 -17.63 -7.89
CA PHE A 149 -9.46 -16.91 -7.28
C PHE A 149 -8.10 -17.24 -7.92
N VAL A 150 -7.79 -18.50 -8.11
CA VAL A 150 -6.51 -18.98 -8.70
C VAL A 150 -6.29 -18.35 -10.08
N ARG A 151 -7.28 -18.48 -10.96
CA ARG A 151 -7.21 -17.96 -12.32
C ARG A 151 -7.05 -16.44 -12.33
N THR A 152 -7.88 -15.74 -11.54
CA THR A 152 -7.89 -14.28 -11.49
C THR A 152 -6.63 -13.73 -10.82
N TYR A 153 -6.09 -14.39 -9.80
CA TYR A 153 -4.82 -14.01 -9.18
C TYR A 153 -3.66 -14.16 -10.14
N ASN A 154 -3.54 -15.28 -10.82
CA ASN A 154 -2.49 -15.51 -11.83
C ASN A 154 -2.59 -14.48 -12.96
N TRP A 155 -3.80 -14.17 -13.39
CA TRP A 155 -4.04 -13.12 -14.39
C TRP A 155 -3.60 -11.74 -13.89
N SER A 156 -3.89 -11.39 -12.64
CA SER A 156 -3.43 -10.13 -12.04
C SER A 156 -1.91 -9.98 -12.06
N GLN A 157 -1.17 -11.08 -11.94
CA GLN A 157 0.29 -11.08 -12.06
C GLN A 157 0.75 -10.85 -13.50
N GLN A 158 0.08 -11.46 -14.50
CA GLN A 158 0.42 -11.30 -15.90
C GLN A 158 0.23 -9.87 -16.41
N ILE A 159 -0.84 -9.20 -15.98
CA ILE A 159 -1.14 -7.83 -16.39
C ILE A 159 -0.38 -6.76 -15.59
N ALA A 160 0.35 -7.13 -14.54
CA ALA A 160 1.00 -6.16 -13.66
C ALA A 160 1.99 -5.25 -14.42
N ALA A 161 2.81 -5.81 -15.31
CA ALA A 161 3.79 -5.04 -16.06
C ALA A 161 3.15 -4.02 -17.02
N PRO A 162 2.20 -4.37 -17.92
CA PRO A 162 1.57 -3.39 -18.80
C PRO A 162 0.74 -2.35 -18.04
N VAL A 163 0.07 -2.71 -16.94
CA VAL A 163 -0.66 -1.74 -16.11
C VAL A 163 0.29 -0.75 -15.48
N LEU A 164 1.38 -1.23 -14.88
CA LEU A 164 2.39 -0.37 -14.26
C LEU A 164 3.03 0.57 -15.29
N ALA A 165 3.37 0.05 -16.46
CA ALA A 165 4.00 0.85 -17.52
C ALA A 165 3.12 2.02 -18.00
N ALA A 166 1.79 1.86 -17.97
CA ALA A 166 0.84 2.91 -18.31
C ALA A 166 0.59 3.92 -17.16
N ALA A 167 0.86 3.53 -15.91
CA ALA A 167 0.49 4.27 -14.70
C ALA A 167 1.70 4.82 -13.91
N VAL A 168 2.89 4.90 -14.54
CA VAL A 168 4.13 5.38 -13.89
C VAL A 168 4.02 6.85 -13.50
N ASN A 169 4.38 7.21 -12.26
CA ASN A 169 4.35 8.59 -11.74
C ASN A 169 5.34 8.85 -10.61
N SER A 170 6.53 8.25 -10.65
CA SER A 170 7.55 8.48 -9.60
C SER A 170 8.99 8.52 -10.12
N PRO A 171 9.31 9.43 -11.08
CA PRO A 171 10.65 9.44 -11.69
C PRO A 171 11.73 10.05 -10.79
N PHE A 172 11.38 10.80 -9.75
CA PHE A 172 12.34 11.54 -8.94
C PHE A 172 12.33 11.08 -7.47
N LEU A 173 13.55 11.00 -6.89
CA LEU A 173 13.75 10.81 -5.46
C LEU A 173 15.01 11.57 -5.02
N PHE A 174 14.90 12.42 -4.00
CA PHE A 174 15.98 13.24 -3.43
C PHE A 174 16.77 14.04 -4.49
N GLY A 175 16.04 14.63 -5.45
CA GLY A 175 16.61 15.41 -6.54
C GLY A 175 17.34 14.59 -7.62
N ARG A 176 17.19 13.27 -7.63
CA ARG A 176 17.74 12.35 -8.64
C ARG A 176 16.64 11.85 -9.55
N GLU A 177 16.87 11.85 -10.84
CA GLU A 177 16.06 11.17 -11.83
C GLU A 177 16.47 9.69 -11.88
N LEU A 178 15.54 8.78 -11.61
CA LEU A 178 15.81 7.35 -11.46
C LEU A 178 14.99 6.53 -12.45
N TRP A 179 14.09 5.69 -11.98
CA TRP A 179 13.17 4.92 -12.83
C TRP A 179 11.88 5.70 -13.05
N MET A 180 11.18 5.45 -14.16
CA MET A 180 9.84 6.03 -14.37
C MET A 180 8.87 5.69 -13.22
N GLU A 181 9.08 4.53 -12.58
CA GLU A 181 8.39 4.12 -11.35
C GLU A 181 9.40 3.68 -10.27
N THR A 182 10.05 4.66 -9.68
CA THR A 182 11.06 4.47 -8.61
C THR A 182 10.49 3.81 -7.37
N ARG A 183 9.16 3.95 -7.11
CA ARG A 183 8.48 3.32 -5.98
C ARG A 183 8.73 1.82 -5.88
N ILE A 184 8.79 1.12 -7.02
CA ILE A 184 9.00 -0.34 -7.04
C ILE A 184 10.35 -0.69 -6.41
N ALA A 185 11.41 0.01 -6.78
CA ALA A 185 12.74 -0.21 -6.23
C ALA A 185 12.85 0.29 -4.77
N LEU A 186 12.31 1.48 -4.50
CA LEU A 186 12.37 2.10 -3.17
C LEU A 186 11.62 1.26 -2.13
N PHE A 187 10.36 0.91 -2.40
CA PHE A 187 9.53 0.15 -1.46
C PHE A 187 10.14 -1.22 -1.15
N ARG A 188 10.66 -1.91 -2.18
CA ARG A 188 11.33 -3.20 -2.00
C ARG A 188 12.54 -3.11 -1.09
N GLN A 189 13.33 -2.05 -1.19
CA GLN A 189 14.56 -1.87 -0.42
C GLN A 189 14.29 -1.28 0.97
N SER A 190 13.31 -0.41 1.11
CA SER A 190 12.95 0.25 2.38
C SER A 190 12.39 -0.72 3.43
N LEU A 191 11.81 -1.83 3.01
CA LEU A 191 11.24 -2.87 3.89
C LEU A 191 12.07 -4.18 3.87
N ASP A 192 13.29 -4.14 3.31
CA ASP A 192 14.16 -5.32 3.27
C ASP A 192 14.89 -5.51 4.60
N MET A 193 14.37 -6.41 5.41
CA MET A 193 14.93 -6.78 6.72
C MET A 193 15.93 -7.93 6.63
N ARG A 194 16.30 -8.39 5.43
CA ARG A 194 17.25 -9.50 5.28
C ARG A 194 18.65 -9.06 5.66
N THR A 195 19.32 -9.90 6.44
CA THR A 195 20.76 -9.78 6.70
C THR A 195 21.57 -10.31 5.51
N SER A 196 22.88 -10.04 5.46
CA SER A 196 23.77 -10.59 4.43
C SER A 196 23.72 -12.12 4.37
N LEU A 197 23.60 -12.80 5.53
CA LEU A 197 23.45 -14.26 5.59
C LEU A 197 22.12 -14.73 5.00
N ASN A 198 21.04 -13.95 5.17
CA ASN A 198 19.74 -14.26 4.59
C ASN A 198 19.73 -14.08 3.08
N HIS A 199 20.46 -13.10 2.54
CA HIS A 199 20.67 -12.96 1.10
C HIS A 199 21.39 -14.18 0.52
N LEU A 200 22.46 -14.63 1.19
CA LEU A 200 23.19 -15.84 0.78
C LEU A 200 22.36 -17.13 0.85
N ARG A 201 21.32 -17.15 1.69
CA ARG A 201 20.37 -18.26 1.81
C ARG A 201 19.13 -18.10 0.92
N GLU A 202 19.16 -17.18 -0.03
CA GLU A 202 18.05 -16.92 -0.99
C GLU A 202 16.69 -16.64 -0.34
N LYS A 203 16.69 -16.12 0.89
CA LYS A 203 15.44 -15.73 1.54
C LYS A 203 14.80 -14.57 0.78
N GLN A 204 13.48 -14.67 0.55
CA GLN A 204 12.72 -13.67 -0.19
C GLN A 204 12.53 -12.38 0.60
N ALA A 205 12.56 -11.23 -0.08
CA ALA A 205 12.16 -9.96 0.49
C ALA A 205 10.64 -9.97 0.76
N ARG A 206 10.19 -9.17 1.75
CA ARG A 206 8.75 -9.04 2.05
C ARG A 206 7.95 -8.34 0.95
N VAL A 207 8.60 -7.53 0.14
CA VAL A 207 8.00 -6.82 -1.00
C VAL A 207 8.38 -7.57 -2.28
N PHE A 208 7.39 -8.15 -2.95
CA PHE A 208 7.61 -8.97 -4.15
C PHE A 208 6.32 -9.13 -4.97
N PHE A 209 6.45 -9.53 -6.23
CA PHE A 209 5.30 -9.89 -7.07
C PHE A 209 4.85 -11.34 -6.86
N GLY A 210 5.77 -12.25 -6.70
CA GLY A 210 5.63 -13.70 -6.63
C GLY A 210 6.79 -14.36 -7.35
N ASP A 211 6.99 -15.66 -7.14
CA ASP A 211 8.05 -16.46 -7.76
C ASP A 211 7.49 -17.71 -8.49
N HIS A 212 6.21 -17.99 -8.36
CA HIS A 212 5.52 -19.08 -9.05
C HIS A 212 4.03 -18.76 -9.24
N TRP A 213 3.37 -19.53 -10.08
CA TRP A 213 1.93 -19.45 -10.30
C TRP A 213 1.18 -20.15 -9.16
N LEU A 214 0.04 -19.59 -8.78
CA LEU A 214 -0.86 -20.24 -7.83
C LEU A 214 -1.55 -21.42 -8.53
N GLU A 215 -1.54 -22.61 -7.90
CA GLU A 215 -2.06 -23.84 -8.52
C GLU A 215 -3.43 -24.26 -7.96
N ASN A 216 -3.61 -24.25 -6.64
CA ASN A 216 -4.78 -24.88 -6.03
C ASN A 216 -5.75 -23.87 -5.39
N SER A 217 -5.30 -23.07 -4.45
CA SER A 217 -6.20 -22.15 -3.73
C SER A 217 -5.48 -20.97 -3.08
N VAL A 218 -6.24 -19.93 -2.72
CA VAL A 218 -5.72 -18.78 -1.95
C VAL A 218 -5.07 -19.19 -0.63
N SER A 219 -5.48 -20.32 -0.03
CA SER A 219 -4.90 -20.80 1.23
C SER A 219 -3.42 -21.17 1.06
N ASP A 220 -2.98 -21.54 -0.14
CA ASP A 220 -1.57 -21.86 -0.39
C ASP A 220 -0.70 -20.61 -0.32
N LEU A 221 -1.19 -19.48 -0.83
CA LEU A 221 -0.51 -18.18 -0.66
C LEU A 221 -0.39 -17.81 0.83
N PHE A 222 -1.46 -17.94 1.60
CA PHE A 222 -1.40 -17.62 3.04
C PHE A 222 -0.47 -18.56 3.81
N LYS A 223 -0.48 -19.87 3.51
CA LYS A 223 0.44 -20.84 4.13
C LYS A 223 1.89 -20.52 3.77
N GLU A 224 2.15 -20.21 2.53
CA GLU A 224 3.48 -19.82 2.06
C GLU A 224 3.97 -18.54 2.76
N HIS A 225 3.13 -17.50 2.83
CA HIS A 225 3.48 -16.26 3.51
C HIS A 225 3.78 -16.50 5.00
N ILE A 226 2.98 -17.32 5.68
CA ILE A 226 3.20 -17.70 7.08
C ILE A 226 4.52 -18.46 7.25
N ALA A 227 4.84 -19.37 6.33
CA ALA A 227 6.08 -20.14 6.39
C ALA A 227 7.33 -19.31 6.09
N ARG A 228 7.22 -18.34 5.19
CA ARG A 228 8.36 -17.52 4.73
C ARG A 228 8.63 -16.30 5.62
N PHE A 229 7.60 -15.66 6.16
CA PHE A 229 7.70 -14.38 6.83
C PHE A 229 7.30 -14.46 8.30
N PRO A 230 8.23 -14.25 9.23
CA PRO A 230 7.89 -14.18 10.65
C PRO A 230 6.94 -13.04 10.95
N LEU A 231 6.12 -13.21 11.97
CA LEU A 231 5.21 -12.18 12.46
C LEU A 231 6.02 -10.98 12.97
N LEU A 232 5.68 -9.77 12.55
CA LEU A 232 6.31 -8.53 12.99
C LEU A 232 5.57 -7.89 14.16
N VAL A 233 4.25 -7.86 14.10
CA VAL A 233 3.40 -7.22 15.10
C VAL A 233 2.41 -8.24 15.62
N THR A 234 2.24 -8.28 16.93
CA THR A 234 1.24 -9.12 17.58
C THR A 234 0.10 -8.26 18.13
N ARG A 235 -1.10 -8.77 18.06
CA ARG A 235 -2.28 -8.22 18.76
C ARG A 235 -2.99 -9.37 19.47
N PRO A 236 -3.63 -9.13 20.63
CA PRO A 236 -4.46 -10.14 21.26
C PRO A 236 -5.52 -10.66 20.27
N VAL A 237 -5.63 -11.98 20.16
CA VAL A 237 -6.63 -12.66 19.34
C VAL A 237 -7.57 -13.38 20.29
N GLU A 238 -8.74 -12.79 20.50
CA GLU A 238 -9.77 -13.34 21.39
C GLU A 238 -10.71 -14.32 20.68
N GLU A 239 -10.70 -14.31 19.33
CA GLU A 239 -11.59 -15.12 18.51
C GLU A 239 -11.02 -16.53 18.30
N ASP A 240 -11.77 -17.54 18.68
CA ASP A 240 -11.57 -18.90 18.18
C ASP A 240 -12.32 -19.06 16.85
N SER A 241 -11.56 -19.03 15.76
CA SER A 241 -12.13 -19.09 14.41
C SER A 241 -12.76 -20.44 14.08
N LEU A 242 -12.31 -21.54 14.72
CA LEU A 242 -12.90 -22.86 14.52
C LEU A 242 -14.24 -22.96 15.26
N LEU A 243 -14.32 -22.41 16.47
CA LEU A 243 -15.57 -22.33 17.22
C LEU A 243 -16.58 -21.42 16.51
N ALA A 244 -16.16 -20.30 15.95
CA ALA A 244 -17.02 -19.44 15.14
C ALA A 244 -17.64 -20.22 13.96
N ILE A 245 -16.83 -20.97 13.21
CA ILE A 245 -17.33 -21.81 12.11
C ILE A 245 -18.29 -22.88 12.61
N ALA A 246 -17.98 -23.57 13.72
CA ALA A 246 -18.84 -24.58 14.29
C ALA A 246 -20.22 -24.03 14.72
N ASN A 247 -20.28 -22.76 15.11
CA ASN A 247 -21.52 -22.05 15.46
C ASN A 247 -22.26 -21.48 14.24
N GLY A 248 -21.72 -21.63 13.01
CA GLY A 248 -22.29 -21.07 11.80
C GLY A 248 -21.94 -19.59 11.57
N ASP A 249 -21.04 -19.04 12.36
CA ASP A 249 -20.57 -17.65 12.22
C ASP A 249 -19.43 -17.54 11.19
N VAL A 250 -19.28 -16.33 10.63
CA VAL A 250 -18.16 -16.00 9.74
C VAL A 250 -16.97 -15.52 10.58
N PRO A 251 -15.85 -16.26 10.66
CA PRO A 251 -14.71 -15.89 11.46
C PRO A 251 -14.05 -14.60 10.94
N ALA A 252 -13.51 -13.78 11.84
CA ALA A 252 -12.77 -12.56 11.47
C ALA A 252 -11.35 -12.85 10.97
N LEU A 253 -10.82 -14.03 11.26
CA LEU A 253 -9.44 -14.45 10.95
C LEU A 253 -8.41 -13.39 11.32
N ARG A 254 -8.52 -12.82 12.53
CA ARG A 254 -7.70 -11.68 12.98
C ARG A 254 -6.21 -11.95 12.92
N ALA A 255 -5.77 -13.15 13.34
CA ALA A 255 -4.35 -13.54 13.28
C ALA A 255 -3.83 -13.52 11.83
N LEU A 256 -4.58 -14.11 10.89
CA LEU A 256 -4.24 -14.11 9.46
C LEU A 256 -4.16 -12.68 8.92
N ARG A 257 -5.13 -11.84 9.26
CA ARG A 257 -5.17 -10.44 8.78
C ARG A 257 -4.01 -9.60 9.32
N VAL A 258 -3.63 -9.78 10.59
CA VAL A 258 -2.47 -9.11 11.20
C VAL A 258 -1.18 -9.56 10.50
N HIS A 259 -0.99 -10.85 10.29
CA HIS A 259 0.17 -11.39 9.57
C HIS A 259 0.22 -10.86 8.12
N ASN A 260 -0.87 -11.01 7.38
CA ASN A 260 -0.97 -10.59 5.98
C ASN A 260 -0.76 -9.07 5.79
N GLY A 261 -1.12 -8.26 6.79
CA GLY A 261 -0.87 -6.82 6.82
C GLY A 261 0.62 -6.45 6.83
N THR A 262 1.50 -7.39 7.20
CA THR A 262 2.96 -7.20 7.22
C THR A 262 3.69 -7.94 6.10
N VAL A 263 2.98 -8.50 5.15
CA VAL A 263 3.50 -9.10 3.91
C VAL A 263 3.07 -8.21 2.73
N TYR A 264 4.03 -7.69 2.01
CA TYR A 264 3.80 -6.60 1.06
C TYR A 264 3.92 -7.11 -0.39
N THR A 265 3.08 -8.09 -0.76
CA THR A 265 2.96 -8.49 -2.17
C THR A 265 2.27 -7.39 -2.97
N TRP A 266 2.76 -7.16 -4.20
CA TRP A 266 2.21 -6.14 -5.09
C TRP A 266 0.77 -6.43 -5.54
N ASN A 267 0.43 -7.72 -5.76
CA ASN A 267 -0.95 -8.19 -5.78
C ASN A 267 -1.18 -8.94 -4.47
N ARG A 268 -1.96 -8.38 -3.56
CA ARG A 268 -2.15 -8.95 -2.22
C ARG A 268 -3.47 -9.68 -2.12
N PRO A 269 -3.48 -10.98 -1.70
CA PRO A 269 -4.71 -11.67 -1.37
C PRO A 269 -5.26 -11.11 -0.05
N CYS A 270 -6.53 -10.73 -0.03
CA CYS A 270 -7.17 -10.17 1.15
C CYS A 270 -8.42 -10.98 1.52
N TYR A 271 -8.53 -11.35 2.79
CA TYR A 271 -9.75 -11.85 3.39
C TYR A 271 -10.51 -10.71 4.09
N GLY A 272 -11.81 -10.68 3.93
CA GLY A 272 -12.67 -9.73 4.62
C GLY A 272 -14.06 -10.27 4.94
N ARG A 273 -14.82 -9.48 5.71
CA ARG A 273 -16.23 -9.74 6.01
C ARG A 273 -17.03 -8.49 5.65
N GLY A 274 -18.16 -8.69 5.00
CA GLY A 274 -19.11 -7.62 4.69
C GLY A 274 -20.53 -8.17 4.58
N GLY A 275 -21.52 -7.46 5.12
CA GLY A 275 -22.91 -7.92 5.10
C GLY A 275 -23.13 -9.32 5.69
N GLY A 276 -22.38 -9.71 6.71
CA GLY A 276 -22.45 -11.04 7.33
C GLY A 276 -21.83 -12.17 6.49
N ARG A 277 -21.13 -11.88 5.39
CA ARG A 277 -20.54 -12.89 4.49
C ARG A 277 -19.02 -12.73 4.41
N PRO A 278 -18.26 -13.83 4.28
CA PRO A 278 -16.84 -13.77 3.96
C PRO A 278 -16.65 -13.41 2.50
N HIS A 279 -15.54 -12.74 2.20
CA HIS A 279 -15.15 -12.46 0.83
C HIS A 279 -13.64 -12.46 0.65
N LEU A 280 -13.21 -12.77 -0.56
CA LEU A 280 -11.82 -12.69 -1.01
C LEU A 280 -11.66 -11.51 -1.96
N ARG A 281 -10.53 -10.82 -1.88
CA ARG A 281 -10.18 -9.74 -2.80
C ARG A 281 -8.74 -9.89 -3.25
N ILE A 282 -8.47 -9.40 -4.44
CA ILE A 282 -7.12 -9.11 -4.94
C ILE A 282 -6.93 -7.60 -4.84
N GLU A 283 -5.91 -7.17 -4.13
CA GLU A 283 -5.53 -5.78 -3.96
C GLU A 283 -4.32 -5.47 -4.85
N ASN A 284 -4.50 -4.57 -5.79
CA ASN A 284 -3.42 -3.99 -6.57
C ASN A 284 -2.74 -2.88 -5.73
N ARG A 285 -1.44 -3.00 -5.48
CA ARG A 285 -0.63 -2.07 -4.69
C ARG A 285 0.50 -1.43 -5.48
N TYR A 286 0.79 -1.94 -6.69
CA TYR A 286 1.93 -1.50 -7.47
C TYR A 286 1.69 -0.20 -8.23
N VAL A 287 0.44 0.22 -8.44
CA VAL A 287 0.12 1.48 -9.11
C VAL A 287 0.41 2.65 -8.18
N GLY A 288 1.22 3.60 -8.66
CA GLY A 288 1.49 4.85 -7.97
C GLY A 288 0.28 5.75 -7.97
N SER A 289 0.20 6.69 -7.01
CA SER A 289 -0.78 7.75 -7.09
C SER A 289 -0.55 8.55 -8.38
N GLY A 290 -1.61 8.72 -9.17
CA GLY A 290 -1.60 9.47 -10.42
C GLY A 290 -1.49 10.98 -10.19
N PRO A 291 -1.23 11.78 -11.24
CA PRO A 291 -1.09 13.22 -11.09
C PRO A 291 -2.43 13.94 -10.84
N THR A 292 -3.54 13.35 -11.23
CA THR A 292 -4.88 13.92 -11.01
C THR A 292 -5.90 12.84 -10.64
N ARG A 293 -7.04 13.25 -10.10
CA ARG A 293 -8.16 12.34 -9.78
C ARG A 293 -8.71 11.64 -11.02
N VAL A 294 -8.66 12.29 -12.18
CA VAL A 294 -9.04 11.68 -13.46
C VAL A 294 -8.08 10.55 -13.83
N ASP A 295 -6.77 10.75 -13.62
CA ASP A 295 -5.76 9.72 -13.88
C ASP A 295 -5.91 8.53 -12.94
N GLU A 296 -6.26 8.77 -11.65
CA GLU A 296 -6.55 7.68 -10.71
C GLU A 296 -7.70 6.78 -11.23
N ILE A 297 -8.79 7.39 -11.67
CA ILE A 297 -9.93 6.66 -12.23
C ILE A 297 -9.61 6.04 -13.58
N ALA A 298 -8.79 6.67 -14.42
CA ALA A 298 -8.32 6.08 -15.68
C ALA A 298 -7.46 4.84 -15.44
N ASN A 299 -6.53 4.89 -14.48
CA ASN A 299 -5.70 3.76 -14.06
C ASN A 299 -6.57 2.62 -13.50
N PHE A 300 -7.59 2.98 -12.69
CA PHE A 300 -8.55 2.01 -12.18
C PHE A 300 -9.34 1.35 -13.32
N ALA A 301 -9.89 2.14 -14.24
CA ALA A 301 -10.65 1.63 -15.37
C ALA A 301 -9.81 0.72 -16.28
N PHE A 302 -8.55 1.08 -16.49
CA PHE A 302 -7.62 0.26 -17.28
C PHE A 302 -7.32 -1.08 -16.60
N TRP A 303 -6.92 -1.05 -15.32
CA TRP A 303 -6.69 -2.27 -14.55
C TRP A 303 -7.95 -3.15 -14.47
N LEU A 304 -9.09 -2.55 -14.13
CA LEU A 304 -10.36 -3.28 -13.99
C LEU A 304 -10.81 -3.90 -15.32
N GLY A 305 -10.66 -3.15 -16.42
CA GLY A 305 -10.97 -3.64 -17.76
C GLY A 305 -10.13 -4.87 -18.13
N LEU A 306 -8.84 -4.85 -17.82
CA LEU A 306 -7.97 -6.03 -18.03
C LEU A 306 -8.33 -7.19 -17.09
N MET A 307 -8.65 -6.89 -15.81
CA MET A 307 -9.04 -7.93 -14.84
C MET A 307 -10.33 -8.65 -15.25
N LEU A 308 -11.31 -7.92 -15.78
CA LEU A 308 -12.60 -8.47 -16.21
C LEU A 308 -12.54 -9.07 -17.62
N GLY A 309 -11.64 -8.60 -18.48
CA GLY A 309 -11.45 -9.07 -19.86
C GLY A 309 -10.48 -10.23 -19.98
N GLN A 310 -10.20 -10.96 -18.90
CA GLN A 310 -9.31 -12.14 -18.95
C GLN A 310 -9.88 -13.20 -19.91
N PRO A 311 -8.99 -13.86 -20.72
CA PRO A 311 -9.39 -14.88 -21.68
C PRO A 311 -9.90 -16.17 -21.04
#